data_b3346bbb8240f588a9be2f6c097a8e1f
#
_entry.id   b3346bbb8240f588a9be2f6c097a8e1f
#
_cell.length_a   1.000
_cell.length_b   1.000
_cell.length_c   1.000
_cell.angle_alpha   90.00
_cell.angle_beta   90.00
_cell.angle_gamma   90.00
#
_symmetry.space_group_name_H-M   'P 1'
#
loop_
_entity.id
_entity.type
_entity.pdbx_description
1 polymer ?
#
loop_
_entity_poly.entity_id
_entity_poly.type
_entity_poly.pdbx_seq_one_letter_code
_entity_poly.pdbx_strand_id
1 'polypeptide(L)'
;MMDLIRPFHDDDDIERITDVIHKGYAVLAVNGLRFWGTHQSAKDTLDRLNKGAGFVAVLDGVIVGTVTIRPPEPESKVEQYRDPTTWIINQFAVIPEHSGKGIGRALHDHAVTHAMQQGATQVALDTANAAEHLIAMYKRWGYAVVGTCDW
;
A
#
# COMPACT_ATOMS: atom_id res chain seq x y z
N MET A 1 7.71 -3.29 20.78
CA MET A 1 8.41 -2.13 20.17
C MET A 1 8.56 -2.34 18.67
N MET A 2 8.23 -1.34 17.90
CA MET A 2 8.48 -1.41 16.46
C MET A 2 9.97 -1.27 16.21
N ASP A 3 10.55 -2.26 15.57
CA ASP A 3 11.97 -2.29 15.39
C ASP A 3 12.39 -1.48 14.16
N LEU A 4 11.65 -1.64 13.04
CA LEU A 4 12.21 -1.17 11.79
C LEU A 4 11.17 -1.10 10.68
N ILE A 5 11.19 0.02 9.95
CA ILE A 5 10.66 0.09 8.59
C ILE A 5 11.88 -0.01 7.68
N ARG A 6 11.87 -0.95 6.76
CA ARG A 6 12.99 -1.17 5.84
C ARG A 6 12.52 -1.61 4.46
N PRO A 7 13.39 -1.50 3.44
CA PRO A 7 13.05 -2.01 2.12
C PRO A 7 12.79 -3.52 2.13
N PHE A 8 11.89 -3.95 1.24
CA PHE A 8 11.70 -5.37 0.96
C PHE A 8 12.99 -5.97 0.37
N HIS A 9 13.36 -7.16 0.83
CA HIS A 9 14.49 -7.93 0.31
C HIS A 9 13.97 -9.21 -0.36
N ASP A 10 14.70 -9.70 -1.37
CA ASP A 10 14.31 -10.90 -2.13
C ASP A 10 14.17 -12.13 -1.26
N ASP A 11 14.88 -12.20 -0.13
CA ASP A 11 14.82 -13.32 0.79
C ASP A 11 13.77 -13.17 1.90
N ASP A 12 13.00 -12.10 1.86
CA ASP A 12 11.86 -11.93 2.77
C ASP A 12 10.78 -12.98 2.48
N ASP A 13 10.06 -13.39 3.52
CA ASP A 13 8.99 -14.36 3.43
C ASP A 13 7.78 -13.77 2.70
N ILE A 14 7.67 -14.06 1.41
CA ILE A 14 6.59 -13.54 0.57
C ILE A 14 5.21 -14.08 1.01
N GLU A 15 5.17 -15.29 1.56
CA GLU A 15 3.94 -15.85 2.10
C GLU A 15 3.46 -15.05 3.31
N ARG A 16 4.38 -14.63 4.17
CA ARG A 16 4.05 -13.79 5.33
C ARG A 16 3.56 -12.41 4.87
N ILE A 17 4.21 -11.81 3.89
CA ILE A 17 3.79 -10.50 3.34
C ILE A 17 2.37 -10.62 2.76
N THR A 18 2.09 -11.69 2.02
CA THR A 18 0.77 -11.95 1.45
C THR A 18 -0.28 -12.11 2.55
N ASP A 19 0.06 -12.82 3.62
CA ASP A 19 -0.81 -12.99 4.78
C ASP A 19 -1.14 -11.65 5.45
N VAL A 20 -0.14 -10.78 5.59
CA VAL A 20 -0.33 -9.42 6.13
C VAL A 20 -1.32 -8.65 5.26
N ILE A 21 -1.17 -8.73 3.93
CA ILE A 21 -2.08 -8.06 2.99
C ILE A 21 -3.49 -8.61 3.16
N HIS A 22 -3.67 -9.93 3.18
CA HIS A 22 -4.97 -10.57 3.37
C HIS A 22 -5.63 -10.09 4.66
N LYS A 23 -4.90 -10.11 5.77
CA LYS A 23 -5.43 -9.71 7.08
C LYS A 23 -5.80 -8.24 7.14
N GLY A 24 -4.98 -7.38 6.56
CA GLY A 24 -5.25 -5.94 6.53
C GLY A 24 -6.51 -5.62 5.73
N TYR A 25 -6.70 -6.25 4.59
CA TYR A 25 -7.88 -6.02 3.76
C TYR A 25 -9.11 -6.81 4.21
N ALA A 26 -8.95 -7.89 4.98
CA ALA A 26 -10.07 -8.67 5.49
C ALA A 26 -11.04 -7.85 6.35
N VAL A 27 -10.54 -6.86 7.06
CA VAL A 27 -11.36 -5.94 7.83
C VAL A 27 -12.38 -5.22 6.94
N LEU A 28 -11.98 -4.88 5.72
CA LEU A 28 -12.86 -4.22 4.74
C LEU A 28 -13.88 -5.20 4.16
N ALA A 29 -13.49 -6.46 3.98
CA ALA A 29 -14.38 -7.50 3.47
C ALA A 29 -15.56 -7.78 4.41
N VAL A 30 -15.36 -7.64 5.72
CA VAL A 30 -16.43 -7.79 6.72
C VAL A 30 -17.55 -6.79 6.47
N ASN A 31 -17.25 -5.63 5.91
CA ASN A 31 -18.22 -4.58 5.59
C ASN A 31 -18.72 -4.68 4.14
N GLY A 32 -18.52 -5.83 3.48
CA GLY A 32 -18.96 -6.04 2.11
C GLY A 32 -18.05 -5.48 1.03
N LEU A 33 -16.91 -4.92 1.41
CA LEU A 33 -15.95 -4.34 0.48
C LEU A 33 -14.93 -5.42 0.06
N ARG A 34 -14.70 -5.55 -1.25
CA ARG A 34 -13.75 -6.52 -1.79
C ARG A 34 -12.66 -5.78 -2.54
N PHE A 35 -11.43 -6.11 -2.20
CA PHE A 35 -10.23 -5.59 -2.84
C PHE A 35 -9.40 -6.75 -3.35
N TRP A 36 -8.55 -6.48 -4.34
CA TRP A 36 -7.59 -7.47 -4.82
C TRP A 36 -6.77 -8.07 -3.67
N GLY A 37 -6.38 -7.23 -2.70
CA GLY A 37 -5.61 -7.64 -1.53
C GLY A 37 -6.31 -8.66 -0.62
N THR A 38 -7.63 -8.87 -0.75
CA THR A 38 -8.32 -9.86 0.08
C THR A 38 -8.08 -11.29 -0.39
N HIS A 39 -7.61 -11.50 -1.61
CA HIS A 39 -7.52 -12.84 -2.20
C HIS A 39 -6.30 -13.09 -3.10
N GLN A 40 -5.40 -12.10 -3.25
CA GLN A 40 -4.24 -12.29 -4.12
C GLN A 40 -3.32 -13.41 -3.62
N SER A 41 -2.63 -14.06 -4.55
CA SER A 41 -1.66 -15.11 -4.24
C SER A 41 -0.30 -14.51 -3.85
N ALA A 42 0.60 -15.36 -3.33
CA ALA A 42 1.98 -14.95 -3.08
C ALA A 42 2.69 -14.54 -4.37
N LYS A 43 2.38 -15.22 -5.48
CA LYS A 43 2.90 -14.85 -6.79
C LYS A 43 2.44 -13.44 -7.19
N ASP A 44 1.16 -13.13 -6.98
CA ASP A 44 0.63 -11.79 -7.25
C ASP A 44 1.35 -10.72 -6.41
N THR A 45 1.59 -11.03 -5.14
CA THR A 45 2.30 -10.13 -4.24
C THR A 45 3.69 -9.82 -4.78
N LEU A 46 4.44 -10.85 -5.15
CA LEU A 46 5.80 -10.71 -5.68
C LEU A 46 5.81 -9.96 -7.01
N ASP A 47 4.90 -10.31 -7.93
CA ASP A 47 4.80 -9.64 -9.23
C ASP A 47 4.56 -8.13 -9.07
N ARG A 48 3.71 -7.75 -8.12
CA ARG A 48 3.43 -6.34 -7.84
C ARG A 48 4.62 -5.64 -7.20
N LEU A 49 5.32 -6.28 -6.27
CA LEU A 49 6.55 -5.75 -5.67
C LEU A 49 7.63 -5.51 -6.73
N ASN A 50 7.75 -6.41 -7.70
CA ASN A 50 8.76 -6.30 -8.75
C ASN A 50 8.49 -5.16 -9.75
N LYS A 51 7.30 -4.56 -9.74
CA LYS A 51 6.98 -3.39 -10.57
C LYS A 51 7.47 -2.08 -9.97
N GLY A 52 7.95 -2.11 -8.74
CA GLY A 52 8.39 -0.91 -8.05
C GLY A 52 9.29 -1.25 -6.89
N ALA A 53 9.05 -0.60 -5.76
CA ALA A 53 9.78 -0.84 -4.51
C ALA A 53 8.79 -1.17 -3.40
N GLY A 54 9.20 -2.04 -2.49
CA GLY A 54 8.40 -2.39 -1.34
C GLY A 54 9.11 -2.05 -0.04
N PHE A 55 8.33 -1.80 0.99
CA PHE A 55 8.79 -1.61 2.35
C PHE A 55 8.01 -2.51 3.28
N VAL A 56 8.66 -2.99 4.33
CA VAL A 56 8.05 -3.83 5.34
C VAL A 56 8.27 -3.21 6.72
N ALA A 57 7.30 -3.41 7.61
CA ALA A 57 7.41 -3.06 9.02
C ALA A 57 7.69 -4.34 9.80
N VAL A 58 8.75 -4.34 10.57
CA VAL A 58 9.19 -5.51 11.34
C VAL A 58 9.07 -5.19 12.82
N LEU A 59 8.39 -6.08 13.55
CA LEU A 59 8.21 -5.98 15.00
C LEU A 59 8.62 -7.31 15.62
N ASP A 60 9.62 -7.28 16.49
CA ASP A 60 10.16 -8.48 17.14
C ASP A 60 10.54 -9.58 16.11
N GLY A 61 11.15 -9.17 15.00
CA GLY A 61 11.59 -10.09 13.95
C GLY A 61 10.50 -10.59 13.02
N VAL A 62 9.25 -10.11 13.16
CA VAL A 62 8.11 -10.56 12.37
C VAL A 62 7.58 -9.40 11.52
N ILE A 63 7.33 -9.65 10.24
CA ILE A 63 6.71 -8.65 9.35
C ILE A 63 5.24 -8.49 9.76
N VAL A 64 4.84 -7.25 10.07
CA VAL A 64 3.49 -6.90 10.53
C VAL A 64 2.82 -5.86 9.63
N GLY A 65 3.53 -5.31 8.67
CA GLY A 65 2.99 -4.34 7.74
C GLY A 65 3.80 -4.30 6.46
N THR A 66 3.20 -3.78 5.40
CA THR A 66 3.84 -3.64 4.09
C THR A 66 3.22 -2.50 3.30
N VAL A 67 3.99 -1.98 2.34
CA VAL A 67 3.52 -1.02 1.35
C VAL A 67 4.35 -1.21 0.08
N THR A 68 3.71 -1.02 -1.07
CA THR A 68 4.41 -1.02 -2.36
C THR A 68 4.24 0.36 -2.98
N ILE A 69 5.31 0.89 -3.55
CA ILE A 69 5.31 2.14 -4.31
C ILE A 69 5.87 1.84 -5.71
N ARG A 70 5.16 2.25 -6.74
CA ARG A 70 5.57 1.96 -8.11
C ARG A 70 5.52 3.19 -9.00
N PRO A 71 6.29 3.18 -10.12
CA PRO A 71 6.31 4.30 -11.05
C PRO A 71 4.98 4.49 -11.78
N PRO A 72 4.81 5.62 -12.47
CA PRO A 72 3.63 5.88 -13.31
C PRO A 72 3.36 4.75 -14.28
N GLU A 73 2.08 4.54 -14.60
CA GLU A 73 1.65 3.50 -15.53
C GLU A 73 0.91 4.12 -16.71
N PRO A 74 1.59 4.30 -17.86
CA PRO A 74 0.99 4.95 -19.02
C PRO A 74 -0.25 4.26 -19.58
N GLU A 75 -0.40 2.97 -19.32
CA GLU A 75 -1.51 2.14 -19.80
C GLU A 75 -2.66 2.01 -18.78
N SER A 76 -2.58 2.72 -17.65
CA SER A 76 -3.58 2.59 -16.60
C SER A 76 -4.94 3.15 -17.01
N LYS A 77 -6.01 2.55 -16.49
CA LYS A 77 -7.37 3.09 -16.58
C LYS A 77 -7.54 4.35 -15.72
N VAL A 78 -6.70 4.53 -14.71
CA VAL A 78 -6.76 5.69 -13.81
C VAL A 78 -5.94 6.80 -14.43
N GLU A 79 -6.60 7.92 -14.75
CA GLU A 79 -5.95 9.05 -15.43
C GLU A 79 -4.71 9.54 -14.68
N GLN A 80 -4.83 9.70 -13.37
CA GLN A 80 -3.74 10.21 -12.52
C GLN A 80 -2.52 9.28 -12.54
N TYR A 81 -2.73 7.99 -12.73
CA TYR A 81 -1.64 7.00 -12.75
C TYR A 81 -0.81 7.07 -14.04
N ARG A 82 -1.34 7.72 -15.07
CA ARG A 82 -0.62 7.91 -16.34
C ARG A 82 0.31 9.12 -16.32
N ASP A 83 0.15 10.00 -15.34
CA ASP A 83 1.00 11.19 -15.19
C ASP A 83 2.43 10.76 -14.88
N PRO A 84 3.42 11.17 -15.70
CA PRO A 84 4.81 10.74 -15.51
C PRO A 84 5.46 11.21 -14.21
N THR A 85 4.83 12.14 -13.48
CA THR A 85 5.34 12.64 -12.20
C THR A 85 4.62 12.05 -11.00
N THR A 86 3.65 11.14 -11.21
CA THR A 86 2.83 10.53 -10.16
C THR A 86 3.27 9.10 -9.91
N TRP A 87 3.73 8.81 -8.69
CA TRP A 87 4.00 7.45 -8.25
C TRP A 87 2.79 6.89 -7.50
N ILE A 88 2.65 5.57 -7.46
CA ILE A 88 1.41 4.90 -7.10
C ILE A 88 1.65 3.98 -5.90
N ILE A 89 0.81 4.11 -4.87
CA ILE A 89 0.83 3.23 -3.69
C ILE A 89 -0.11 2.05 -3.92
N ASN A 90 0.40 0.85 -3.66
CA ASN A 90 -0.36 -0.40 -3.70
C ASN A 90 -0.04 -1.25 -2.48
N GLN A 91 -0.80 -2.31 -2.28
CA GLN A 91 -0.51 -3.36 -1.29
C GLN A 91 -0.14 -2.79 0.08
N PHE A 92 -0.90 -1.79 0.51
CA PHE A 92 -0.66 -1.09 1.75
C PHE A 92 -1.51 -1.71 2.86
N ALA A 93 -0.88 -2.37 3.80
CA ALA A 93 -1.58 -3.09 4.86
C ALA A 93 -0.75 -3.20 6.14
N VAL A 94 -1.43 -3.19 7.28
CA VAL A 94 -0.89 -3.49 8.59
C VAL A 94 -1.83 -4.52 9.22
N ILE A 95 -1.30 -5.54 9.89
CA ILE A 95 -2.18 -6.52 10.55
C ILE A 95 -3.02 -5.83 11.62
N PRO A 96 -4.30 -6.23 11.77
CA PRO A 96 -5.24 -5.52 12.66
C PRO A 96 -4.77 -5.37 14.10
N GLU A 97 -4.06 -6.35 14.64
CA GLU A 97 -3.54 -6.34 16.01
C GLU A 97 -2.58 -5.17 16.26
N HIS A 98 -1.98 -4.63 15.22
CA HIS A 98 -1.02 -3.54 15.29
C HIS A 98 -1.51 -2.25 14.65
N SER A 99 -2.80 -2.18 14.27
CA SER A 99 -3.38 -0.95 13.74
C SER A 99 -3.45 0.13 14.84
N GLY A 100 -3.45 1.39 14.42
CA GLY A 100 -3.55 2.51 15.36
C GLY A 100 -2.27 2.84 16.13
N LYS A 101 -1.14 2.20 15.77
CA LYS A 101 0.16 2.42 16.45
C LYS A 101 1.12 3.29 15.64
N GLY A 102 0.67 3.87 14.54
CA GLY A 102 1.51 4.70 13.67
C GLY A 102 2.34 3.93 12.65
N ILE A 103 2.23 2.61 12.59
CA ILE A 103 3.00 1.78 11.66
C ILE A 103 2.59 2.09 10.21
N GLY A 104 1.29 2.20 9.95
CA GLY A 104 0.78 2.51 8.61
C GLY A 104 1.31 3.86 8.12
N ARG A 105 1.25 4.89 8.96
CA ARG A 105 1.76 6.21 8.59
C ARG A 105 3.27 6.16 8.32
N ALA A 106 4.02 5.43 9.13
CA ALA A 106 5.47 5.29 8.93
C ALA A 106 5.80 4.58 7.61
N LEU A 107 5.09 3.51 7.28
CA LEU A 107 5.23 2.83 5.99
C LEU A 107 4.92 3.77 4.84
N HIS A 108 3.79 4.49 4.93
CA HIS A 108 3.38 5.48 3.94
C HIS A 108 4.47 6.51 3.71
N ASP A 109 5.02 7.08 4.78
CA ASP A 109 6.02 8.13 4.67
C ASP A 109 7.34 7.64 4.04
N HIS A 110 7.72 6.38 4.32
CA HIS A 110 8.87 5.76 3.65
C HIS A 110 8.63 5.61 2.15
N ALA A 111 7.42 5.17 1.76
CA ALA A 111 7.06 5.03 0.35
C ALA A 111 7.07 6.37 -0.37
N VAL A 112 6.50 7.40 0.23
CA VAL A 112 6.48 8.76 -0.33
C VAL A 112 7.89 9.31 -0.50
N THR A 113 8.74 9.13 0.52
CA THR A 113 10.14 9.59 0.46
C THR A 113 10.87 8.90 -0.71
N HIS A 114 10.68 7.60 -0.87
CA HIS A 114 11.27 6.86 -1.99
C HIS A 114 10.82 7.44 -3.34
N ALA A 115 9.51 7.67 -3.50
CA ALA A 115 8.96 8.23 -4.73
C ALA A 115 9.57 9.59 -5.04
N MET A 116 9.69 10.46 -4.04
CA MET A 116 10.30 11.78 -4.20
C MET A 116 11.77 11.67 -4.63
N GLN A 117 12.51 10.73 -4.08
CA GLN A 117 13.89 10.47 -4.47
C GLN A 117 14.01 10.01 -5.92
N GLN A 118 12.96 9.41 -6.46
CA GLN A 118 12.88 8.99 -7.87
C GLN A 118 12.35 10.08 -8.79
N GLY A 119 12.09 11.28 -8.28
CA GLY A 119 11.64 12.42 -9.07
C GLY A 119 10.12 12.63 -9.08
N ALA A 120 9.37 11.90 -8.28
CA ALA A 120 7.92 12.11 -8.20
C ALA A 120 7.61 13.47 -7.59
N THR A 121 6.58 14.12 -8.11
CA THR A 121 6.02 15.35 -7.52
C THR A 121 4.69 15.09 -6.84
N GLN A 122 4.07 13.93 -7.10
CA GLN A 122 2.81 13.51 -6.50
C GLN A 122 2.82 12.01 -6.26
N VAL A 123 1.99 11.60 -5.30
CA VAL A 123 1.71 10.19 -5.02
C VAL A 123 0.20 10.01 -5.05
N ALA A 124 -0.26 8.94 -5.66
CA ALA A 124 -1.68 8.62 -5.79
C ALA A 124 -1.96 7.19 -5.30
N LEU A 125 -3.20 6.97 -4.93
CA LEU A 125 -3.71 5.65 -4.60
C LEU A 125 -5.21 5.62 -4.88
N ASP A 126 -5.78 4.43 -4.91
CA ASP A 126 -7.22 4.26 -5.03
C ASP A 126 -7.76 3.41 -3.89
N THR A 127 -9.03 3.64 -3.59
CA THR A 127 -9.79 2.85 -2.62
C THR A 127 -11.26 2.86 -3.00
N ALA A 128 -12.05 1.98 -2.42
CA ALA A 128 -13.48 1.93 -2.71
C ALA A 128 -14.19 3.18 -2.18
N ASN A 129 -15.18 3.68 -2.95
CA ASN A 129 -15.98 4.83 -2.53
C ASN A 129 -16.66 4.61 -1.17
N ALA A 130 -17.04 3.38 -0.87
CA ALA A 130 -17.69 3.03 0.39
C ALA A 130 -16.73 2.91 1.58
N ALA A 131 -15.43 2.96 1.34
CA ALA A 131 -14.42 2.89 2.41
C ALA A 131 -14.20 4.28 3.04
N GLU A 132 -15.25 4.84 3.64
CA GLU A 132 -15.26 6.21 4.14
C GLU A 132 -14.18 6.50 5.16
N HIS A 133 -13.88 5.55 6.04
CA HIS A 133 -12.84 5.72 7.07
C HIS A 133 -11.44 5.81 6.47
N LEU A 134 -11.17 5.07 5.39
CA LEU A 134 -9.89 5.18 4.67
C LEU A 134 -9.76 6.51 3.95
N ILE A 135 -10.83 6.94 3.29
CA ILE A 135 -10.85 8.24 2.61
C ILE A 135 -10.61 9.36 3.61
N ALA A 136 -11.26 9.31 4.77
CA ALA A 136 -11.05 10.30 5.83
C ALA A 136 -9.61 10.30 6.34
N MET A 137 -9.03 9.12 6.52
CA MET A 137 -7.64 8.97 6.95
C MET A 137 -6.67 9.59 5.94
N TYR A 138 -6.85 9.28 4.65
CA TYR A 138 -5.98 9.82 3.60
C TYR A 138 -6.12 11.33 3.48
N LYS A 139 -7.34 11.87 3.65
CA LYS A 139 -7.54 13.32 3.67
C LYS A 139 -6.77 13.97 4.82
N ARG A 140 -6.75 13.34 6.00
CA ARG A 140 -5.94 13.84 7.13
C ARG A 140 -4.46 13.85 6.81
N TRP A 141 -4.00 12.95 5.94
CA TRP A 141 -2.60 12.86 5.51
C TRP A 141 -2.29 13.82 4.35
N GLY A 142 -3.25 14.60 3.89
CA GLY A 142 -3.06 15.60 2.86
C GLY A 142 -3.52 15.19 1.45
N TYR A 143 -4.15 14.03 1.31
CA TYR A 143 -4.70 13.60 0.03
C TYR A 143 -6.02 14.30 -0.29
N ALA A 144 -6.31 14.42 -1.59
CA ALA A 144 -7.58 14.91 -2.09
C ALA A 144 -8.17 13.91 -3.07
N VAL A 145 -9.48 13.78 -3.08
CA VAL A 145 -10.17 12.98 -4.09
C VAL A 145 -10.11 13.75 -5.42
N VAL A 146 -9.57 13.12 -6.45
CA VAL A 146 -9.39 13.78 -7.76
C VAL A 146 -10.16 13.09 -8.88
N GLY A 147 -10.84 11.98 -8.60
CA GLY A 147 -11.63 11.28 -9.60
C GLY A 147 -12.09 9.92 -9.12
N THR A 148 -12.83 9.25 -9.97
CA THR A 148 -13.32 7.89 -9.76
C THR A 148 -12.96 7.03 -10.98
N CYS A 149 -12.87 5.72 -10.76
CA CYS A 149 -12.59 4.77 -11.82
C CYS A 149 -13.42 3.50 -11.60
N ASP A 150 -14.03 3.00 -12.67
CA ASP A 150 -14.69 1.69 -12.65
C ASP A 150 -13.70 0.63 -13.11
N TRP A 151 -13.44 -0.30 -12.22
CA TRP A 151 -12.52 -1.40 -12.50
C TRP A 151 -13.16 -2.55 -13.27
#